data_7275ccf70fbd0483220431cdf920f53f
#
_entry.id   7275ccf70fbd0483220431cdf920f53f
#
_cell.length_a   1.000
_cell.length_b   1.000
_cell.length_c   1.000
_cell.angle_alpha   90.00
_cell.angle_beta   90.00
_cell.angle_gamma   90.00
#
_symmetry.space_group_name_H-M   'P 1'
#
loop_
_entity.id
_entity.type
_entity.pdbx_description
1 polymer ?
#
loop_
_entity_poly.entity_id
_entity_poly.type
_entity_poly.pdbx_seq_one_letter_code
_entity_poly.pdbx_strand_id
1 'polypeptide(L)'
;MKINKNRLQVVVGGVPIGGGAPIVVQSMTNTDTADRKSTVNQIFELWQAGSELVRITVNTEDSASEVYGIKQDLLNKGCNVPLVGDFHYNGHRLLQKFSKCATSLDKYRINPGNVGKGSRRDEQFATMIKIAIDNKKPVRIGVNWGSLDQEMLKELMDKNS
;
A
#
# COMPACT_ATOMS: atom_id res chain seq x y z
N MET A 1 6.37 13.39 -26.49
CA MET A 1 5.53 12.39 -25.77
C MET A 1 4.15 13.00 -25.57
N LYS A 2 3.08 12.48 -26.21
CA LYS A 2 1.72 13.01 -26.03
C LYS A 2 1.25 12.64 -24.62
N ILE A 3 1.11 13.60 -23.72
CA ILE A 3 0.49 13.40 -22.41
C ILE A 3 -0.97 13.03 -22.64
N ASN A 4 -1.34 11.81 -22.24
CA ASN A 4 -2.72 11.34 -22.36
C ASN A 4 -3.58 12.14 -21.37
N LYS A 5 -4.39 13.08 -21.88
CA LYS A 5 -5.19 14.04 -21.10
C LYS A 5 -6.27 13.39 -20.20
N ASN A 6 -6.48 12.07 -20.32
CA ASN A 6 -7.51 11.33 -19.58
C ASN A 6 -6.99 10.58 -18.34
N ARG A 7 -5.81 10.89 -17.84
CA ARG A 7 -5.31 10.28 -16.60
C ARG A 7 -5.92 10.97 -15.39
N LEU A 8 -6.58 10.19 -14.55
CA LEU A 8 -7.09 10.67 -13.26
C LEU A 8 -5.90 10.99 -12.32
N GLN A 9 -6.06 12.07 -11.57
CA GLN A 9 -5.14 12.41 -10.48
C GLN A 9 -5.66 11.81 -9.17
N VAL A 10 -4.76 11.25 -8.38
CA VAL A 10 -5.03 10.73 -7.04
C VAL A 10 -4.14 11.47 -6.05
N VAL A 11 -4.68 11.82 -4.88
CA VAL A 11 -3.91 12.49 -3.82
C VAL A 11 -3.64 11.50 -2.69
N VAL A 12 -2.38 11.37 -2.29
CA VAL A 12 -1.91 10.48 -1.21
C VAL A 12 -1.25 11.34 -0.14
N GLY A 13 -1.91 11.54 0.99
CA GLY A 13 -1.36 12.35 2.10
C GLY A 13 -0.93 13.76 1.68
N GLY A 14 -1.63 14.37 0.71
CA GLY A 14 -1.30 15.69 0.15
C GLY A 14 -0.42 15.64 -1.12
N VAL A 15 0.18 14.49 -1.45
CA VAL A 15 1.03 14.32 -2.64
C VAL A 15 0.18 13.92 -3.85
N PRO A 16 0.14 14.72 -4.94
CA PRO A 16 -0.61 14.39 -6.15
C PRO A 16 0.13 13.36 -7.02
N ILE A 17 -0.59 12.34 -7.51
CA ILE A 17 -0.06 11.27 -8.37
C ILE A 17 -0.92 11.14 -9.62
N GLY A 18 -0.31 11.16 -10.80
CA GLY A 18 -1.02 11.08 -12.09
C GLY A 18 -1.60 12.41 -12.53
N GLY A 19 -2.48 12.41 -13.54
CA GLY A 19 -3.15 13.63 -14.04
C GLY A 19 -2.23 14.73 -14.58
N GLY A 20 -0.96 14.43 -14.85
CA GLY A 20 0.05 15.42 -15.27
C GLY A 20 0.91 15.96 -14.11
N ALA A 21 0.70 15.52 -12.89
CA ALA A 21 1.59 15.82 -11.77
C ALA A 21 3.02 15.29 -12.02
N PRO A 22 4.05 15.90 -11.39
CA PRO A 22 5.43 15.40 -11.45
C PRO A 22 5.54 13.94 -10.99
N ILE A 23 6.64 13.30 -11.39
CA ILE A 23 6.96 11.94 -10.90
C ILE A 23 7.28 12.02 -9.41
N VAL A 24 6.62 11.18 -8.63
CA VAL A 24 6.76 11.11 -7.17
C VAL A 24 7.80 10.07 -6.78
N VAL A 25 8.74 10.46 -5.92
CA VAL A 25 9.75 9.55 -5.37
C VAL A 25 9.17 8.76 -4.21
N GLN A 26 9.09 7.43 -4.37
CA GLN A 26 8.63 6.52 -3.32
C GLN A 26 9.73 5.53 -2.96
N SER A 27 10.09 5.45 -1.68
CA SER A 27 10.98 4.44 -1.12
C SER A 27 10.20 3.40 -0.31
N MET A 28 10.89 2.32 0.07
CA MET A 28 10.34 1.27 0.92
C MET A 28 11.32 0.93 2.03
N THR A 29 10.83 0.73 3.25
CA THR A 29 11.64 0.22 4.36
C THR A 29 12.00 -1.25 4.14
N ASN A 30 13.12 -1.65 4.70
CA ASN A 30 13.54 -3.05 4.81
C ASN A 30 13.59 -3.54 6.27
N THR A 31 13.15 -2.72 7.22
CA THR A 31 13.00 -3.08 8.62
C THR A 31 11.76 -3.94 8.83
N ASP A 32 11.73 -4.73 9.89
CA ASP A 32 10.48 -5.30 10.39
C ASP A 32 9.60 -4.17 10.95
N THR A 33 8.39 -4.03 10.41
CA THR A 33 7.45 -2.98 10.82
C THR A 33 6.98 -3.17 12.28
N ALA A 34 7.08 -4.38 12.84
CA ALA A 34 6.84 -4.64 14.25
C ALA A 34 7.94 -4.02 15.15
N ASP A 35 9.16 -3.82 14.63
CA ASP A 35 10.18 -3.00 15.29
C ASP A 35 9.93 -1.52 14.96
N ARG A 36 9.06 -0.91 15.77
CA ARG A 36 8.64 0.47 15.63
C ARG A 36 9.82 1.45 15.59
N LYS A 37 10.79 1.29 16.48
CA LYS A 37 11.93 2.21 16.60
C LYS A 37 12.80 2.20 15.35
N SER A 38 13.18 1.02 14.87
CA SER A 38 13.99 0.88 13.66
C SER A 38 13.24 1.37 12.44
N THR A 39 11.93 1.07 12.34
CA THR A 39 11.09 1.50 11.23
C THR A 39 10.93 3.02 11.20
N VAL A 40 10.66 3.67 12.33
CA VAL A 40 10.57 5.14 12.43
C VAL A 40 11.89 5.80 11.99
N ASN A 41 13.03 5.30 12.45
CA ASN A 41 14.32 5.86 12.09
C ASN A 41 14.57 5.74 10.57
N GLN A 42 14.32 4.56 9.99
CA GLN A 42 14.52 4.36 8.55
C GLN A 42 13.57 5.22 7.70
N ILE A 43 12.29 5.34 8.09
CA ILE A 43 11.35 6.24 7.40
C ILE A 43 11.85 7.68 7.45
N PHE A 44 12.33 8.13 8.60
CA PHE A 44 12.85 9.48 8.78
C PHE A 44 14.07 9.74 7.89
N GLU A 45 15.02 8.81 7.81
CA GLU A 45 16.19 8.87 6.93
C GLU A 45 15.78 8.93 5.44
N LEU A 46 14.84 8.09 5.03
CA LEU A 46 14.31 8.07 3.66
C LEU A 46 13.64 9.40 3.30
N TRP A 47 12.86 9.97 4.23
CA TRP A 47 12.24 11.27 4.04
C TRP A 47 13.28 12.39 3.93
N GLN A 48 14.28 12.41 4.78
CA GLN A 48 15.38 13.37 4.69
C GLN A 48 16.18 13.24 3.38
N ALA A 49 16.28 12.04 2.84
CA ALA A 49 16.89 11.77 1.54
C ALA A 49 16.02 12.17 0.34
N GLY A 50 14.81 12.71 0.57
CA GLY A 50 13.93 13.22 -0.47
C GLY A 50 12.80 12.29 -0.90
N SER A 51 12.51 11.22 -0.15
CA SER A 51 11.33 10.40 -0.43
C SER A 51 10.05 11.17 -0.10
N GLU A 52 9.16 11.27 -1.08
CA GLU A 52 7.86 11.94 -0.96
C GLU A 52 6.76 11.00 -0.44
N LEU A 53 6.97 9.69 -0.59
CA LEU A 53 6.14 8.62 -0.01
C LEU A 53 7.06 7.54 0.54
N VAL A 54 6.68 6.91 1.66
CA VAL A 54 7.39 5.74 2.17
C VAL A 54 6.44 4.55 2.33
N ARG A 55 6.83 3.40 1.79
CA ARG A 55 6.09 2.14 1.88
C ARG A 55 6.65 1.27 2.99
N ILE A 56 5.78 0.74 3.82
CA ILE A 56 6.06 -0.20 4.90
C ILE A 56 5.29 -1.50 4.66
N THR A 57 5.87 -2.63 5.04
CA THR A 57 5.19 -3.94 4.95
C THR A 57 4.26 -4.13 6.14
N VAL A 58 2.99 -4.49 5.89
CA VAL A 58 2.00 -4.78 6.94
C VAL A 58 1.45 -6.18 6.69
N ASN A 59 2.10 -7.18 7.25
CA ASN A 59 1.84 -8.61 6.97
C ASN A 59 1.55 -9.45 8.22
N THR A 60 1.74 -8.91 9.42
CA THR A 60 1.46 -9.55 10.70
C THR A 60 0.57 -8.65 11.58
N GLU A 61 -0.03 -9.23 12.62
CA GLU A 61 -0.80 -8.46 13.60
C GLU A 61 0.11 -7.48 14.37
N ASP A 62 1.34 -7.91 14.69
CA ASP A 62 2.31 -7.07 15.38
C ASP A 62 2.67 -5.86 14.51
N SER A 63 2.96 -6.07 13.22
CA SER A 63 3.23 -4.95 12.30
C SER A 63 2.03 -4.00 12.18
N ALA A 64 0.80 -4.53 12.12
CA ALA A 64 -0.40 -3.72 12.02
C ALA A 64 -0.67 -2.91 13.29
N SER A 65 -0.36 -3.47 14.47
CA SER A 65 -0.53 -2.77 15.76
C SER A 65 0.39 -1.55 15.89
N GLU A 66 1.59 -1.61 15.31
CA GLU A 66 2.60 -0.56 15.42
C GLU A 66 2.41 0.60 14.44
N VAL A 67 1.65 0.45 13.36
CA VAL A 67 1.49 1.49 12.32
C VAL A 67 1.03 2.83 12.88
N TYR A 68 0.05 2.83 13.79
CA TYR A 68 -0.41 4.07 14.44
C TYR A 68 0.71 4.74 15.24
N GLY A 69 1.44 3.96 16.03
CA GLY A 69 2.55 4.46 16.82
C GLY A 69 3.69 5.00 15.95
N ILE A 70 4.02 4.30 14.86
CA ILE A 70 5.00 4.76 13.87
C ILE A 70 4.59 6.13 13.32
N LYS A 71 3.33 6.31 12.90
CA LYS A 71 2.84 7.60 12.39
C LYS A 71 2.96 8.72 13.44
N GLN A 72 2.60 8.43 14.71
CA GLN A 72 2.71 9.42 15.78
C GLN A 72 4.16 9.82 16.05
N ASP A 73 5.07 8.86 16.11
CA ASP A 73 6.50 9.16 16.35
C ASP A 73 7.12 9.98 15.22
N LEU A 74 6.74 9.70 13.97
CA LEU A 74 7.17 10.49 12.82
C LEU A 74 6.65 11.94 12.93
N LEU A 75 5.37 12.12 13.25
CA LEU A 75 4.79 13.46 13.46
C LEU A 75 5.49 14.22 14.58
N ASN A 76 5.80 13.56 15.70
CA ASN A 76 6.56 14.15 16.81
C ASN A 76 7.98 14.57 16.40
N LYS A 77 8.57 13.91 15.39
CA LYS A 77 9.85 14.32 14.78
C LYS A 77 9.71 15.39 13.68
N GLY A 78 8.50 15.91 13.44
CA GLY A 78 8.22 16.85 12.36
C GLY A 78 8.18 16.22 10.96
N CYS A 79 8.17 14.90 10.86
CA CYS A 79 8.08 14.16 9.60
C CYS A 79 6.62 13.82 9.30
N ASN A 80 6.08 14.45 8.25
CA ASN A 80 4.70 14.22 7.80
C ASN A 80 4.61 13.39 6.51
N VAL A 81 5.68 12.65 6.18
CA VAL A 81 5.70 11.82 4.96
C VAL A 81 4.50 10.86 4.93
N PRO A 82 3.77 10.78 3.79
CA PRO A 82 2.68 9.84 3.64
C PRO A 82 3.17 8.40 3.66
N LEU A 83 2.45 7.54 4.41
CA LEU A 83 2.75 6.13 4.56
C LEU A 83 1.89 5.27 3.66
N VAL A 84 2.52 4.33 2.95
CA VAL A 84 1.86 3.35 2.11
C VAL A 84 1.96 1.97 2.77
N GLY A 85 0.83 1.39 3.17
CA GLY A 85 0.80 0.02 3.68
C GLY A 85 0.82 -1.01 2.56
N ASP A 86 1.81 -1.90 2.58
CA ASP A 86 1.92 -3.02 1.64
C ASP A 86 1.32 -4.28 2.28
N PHE A 87 0.15 -4.68 1.78
CA PHE A 87 -0.60 -5.80 2.31
C PHE A 87 -0.43 -7.04 1.43
N HIS A 88 -0.21 -8.16 2.12
CA HIS A 88 -0.16 -9.49 1.55
C HIS A 88 -1.36 -10.32 2.04
N TYR A 89 -1.41 -11.58 1.80
CA TYR A 89 -2.46 -12.59 2.02
C TYR A 89 -3.56 -12.30 3.05
N ASN A 90 -3.25 -11.67 4.17
CA ASN A 90 -4.15 -11.43 5.31
C ASN A 90 -4.55 -9.96 5.49
N GLY A 91 -4.27 -9.10 4.51
CA GLY A 91 -4.52 -7.66 4.60
C GLY A 91 -5.96 -7.30 4.95
N HIS A 92 -6.95 -8.04 4.42
CA HIS A 92 -8.36 -7.87 4.76
C HIS A 92 -8.64 -8.04 6.26
N ARG A 93 -8.02 -9.04 6.90
CA ARG A 93 -8.15 -9.28 8.35
C ARG A 93 -7.45 -8.20 9.18
N LEU A 94 -6.24 -7.83 8.78
CA LEU A 94 -5.46 -6.81 9.47
C LEU A 94 -6.17 -5.45 9.45
N LEU A 95 -6.67 -5.03 8.29
CA LEU A 95 -7.40 -3.77 8.15
C LEU A 95 -8.72 -3.76 8.93
N GLN A 96 -9.43 -4.90 9.02
CA GLN A 96 -10.66 -5.02 9.83
C GLN A 96 -10.35 -4.97 11.33
N LYS A 97 -9.33 -5.70 11.78
CA LYS A 97 -8.99 -5.83 13.20
C LYS A 97 -8.33 -4.58 13.76
N PHE A 98 -7.47 -3.94 12.97
CA PHE A 98 -6.65 -2.79 13.39
C PHE A 98 -7.12 -1.49 12.71
N SER A 99 -8.24 -0.93 13.17
CA SER A 99 -8.81 0.29 12.58
C SER A 99 -7.84 1.48 12.62
N LYS A 100 -7.01 1.59 13.67
CA LYS A 100 -5.97 2.63 13.77
C LYS A 100 -4.89 2.45 12.70
N CYS A 101 -4.53 1.22 12.32
CA CYS A 101 -3.65 0.96 11.18
C CYS A 101 -4.29 1.49 9.89
N ALA A 102 -5.54 1.11 9.63
CA ALA A 102 -6.27 1.52 8.43
C ALA A 102 -6.34 3.06 8.30
N THR A 103 -6.64 3.78 9.38
CA THR A 103 -6.76 5.25 9.35
C THR A 103 -5.42 5.97 9.24
N SER A 104 -4.34 5.42 9.82
CA SER A 104 -3.02 6.05 9.85
C SER A 104 -2.24 5.96 8.55
N LEU A 105 -2.55 4.99 7.71
CA LEU A 105 -1.97 4.88 6.38
C LEU A 105 -2.62 5.87 5.41
N ASP A 106 -1.83 6.38 4.47
CA ASP A 106 -2.29 7.35 3.46
C ASP A 106 -2.65 6.66 2.13
N LYS A 107 -2.19 5.44 1.89
CA LYS A 107 -2.50 4.61 0.73
C LYS A 107 -2.35 3.13 1.07
N TYR A 108 -3.15 2.27 0.45
CA TYR A 108 -2.97 0.82 0.51
C TYR A 108 -2.41 0.29 -0.82
N ARG A 109 -1.38 -0.54 -0.74
CA ARG A 109 -0.93 -1.36 -1.86
C ARG A 109 -1.48 -2.76 -1.67
N ILE A 110 -2.22 -3.25 -2.64
CA ILE A 110 -2.84 -4.57 -2.63
C ILE A 110 -2.36 -5.35 -3.85
N ASN A 111 -1.93 -6.58 -3.63
CA ASN A 111 -1.66 -7.52 -4.71
C ASN A 111 -2.83 -8.52 -4.80
N PRO A 112 -3.73 -8.41 -5.80
CA PRO A 112 -4.90 -9.28 -5.90
C PRO A 112 -4.54 -10.76 -6.08
N GLY A 113 -3.38 -11.08 -6.66
CA GLY A 113 -2.87 -12.44 -6.75
C GLY A 113 -2.51 -13.07 -5.40
N ASN A 114 -2.33 -12.26 -4.36
CA ASN A 114 -1.96 -12.68 -3.02
C ASN A 114 -3.08 -12.50 -1.97
N VAL A 115 -4.31 -12.15 -2.36
CA VAL A 115 -5.40 -11.87 -1.40
C VAL A 115 -6.22 -13.11 -1.05
N GLY A 116 -6.00 -14.23 -1.71
CA GLY A 116 -6.73 -15.47 -1.48
C GLY A 116 -6.75 -16.35 -2.72
N LYS A 117 -7.46 -17.47 -2.65
CA LYS A 117 -7.62 -18.39 -3.78
C LYS A 117 -9.10 -18.59 -4.11
N GLY A 118 -9.42 -18.71 -5.40
CA GLY A 118 -10.78 -18.96 -5.89
C GLY A 118 -11.77 -17.86 -5.50
N SER A 119 -13.02 -18.21 -5.19
CA SER A 119 -14.09 -17.28 -4.82
C SER A 119 -13.79 -16.41 -3.60
N ARG A 120 -13.02 -16.91 -2.65
CA ARG A 120 -12.62 -16.14 -1.45
C ARG A 120 -11.71 -14.96 -1.77
N ARG A 121 -10.97 -15.01 -2.89
CA ARG A 121 -10.11 -13.91 -3.33
C ARG A 121 -10.91 -12.64 -3.56
N ASP A 122 -12.01 -12.74 -4.26
CA ASP A 122 -12.83 -11.60 -4.64
C ASP A 122 -13.51 -10.97 -3.41
N GLU A 123 -14.02 -11.78 -2.48
CA GLU A 123 -14.60 -11.30 -1.22
C GLU A 123 -13.57 -10.59 -0.34
N GLN A 124 -12.37 -11.15 -0.21
CA GLN A 124 -11.29 -10.57 0.58
C GLN A 124 -10.78 -9.27 -0.04
N PHE A 125 -10.64 -9.25 -1.37
CA PHE A 125 -10.28 -8.04 -2.10
C PHE A 125 -11.35 -6.96 -1.95
N ALA A 126 -12.63 -7.31 -2.13
CA ALA A 126 -13.76 -6.38 -1.95
C ALA A 126 -13.80 -5.80 -0.52
N THR A 127 -13.49 -6.61 0.49
CA THR A 127 -13.37 -6.16 1.88
C THR A 127 -12.31 -5.08 2.04
N MET A 128 -11.12 -5.28 1.47
CA MET A 128 -10.04 -4.28 1.53
C MET A 128 -10.43 -2.99 0.81
N ILE A 129 -11.09 -3.08 -0.35
CA ILE A 129 -11.57 -1.93 -1.11
C ILE A 129 -12.64 -1.17 -0.32
N LYS A 130 -13.59 -1.88 0.31
CA LYS A 130 -14.60 -1.25 1.16
C LYS A 130 -13.95 -0.45 2.31
N ILE A 131 -12.97 -1.04 3.00
CA ILE A 131 -12.25 -0.33 4.08
C ILE A 131 -11.50 0.89 3.53
N ALA A 132 -10.92 0.79 2.34
CA ALA A 132 -10.26 1.92 1.68
C ALA A 132 -11.25 3.06 1.39
N ILE A 133 -12.44 2.74 0.89
CA ILE A 133 -13.51 3.70 0.62
C ILE A 133 -13.97 4.36 1.93
N ASP A 134 -14.29 3.57 2.96
CA ASP A 134 -14.76 4.04 4.25
C ASP A 134 -13.75 5.00 4.91
N ASN A 135 -12.45 4.75 4.74
CA ASN A 135 -11.36 5.59 5.24
C ASN A 135 -10.88 6.65 4.23
N LYS A 136 -11.48 6.76 3.04
CA LYS A 136 -11.10 7.67 1.96
C LYS A 136 -9.62 7.53 1.57
N LYS A 137 -9.13 6.29 1.52
CA LYS A 137 -7.73 6.00 1.17
C LYS A 137 -7.62 5.52 -0.27
N PRO A 138 -6.71 6.10 -1.06
CA PRO A 138 -6.41 5.59 -2.39
C PRO A 138 -5.77 4.21 -2.32
N VAL A 139 -5.98 3.41 -3.37
CA VAL A 139 -5.46 2.06 -3.49
C VAL A 139 -4.56 1.95 -4.70
N ARG A 140 -3.43 1.28 -4.55
CA ARG A 140 -2.61 0.79 -5.66
C ARG A 140 -2.80 -0.70 -5.82
N ILE A 141 -3.29 -1.12 -6.97
CA ILE A 141 -3.31 -2.52 -7.38
C ILE A 141 -1.97 -2.83 -8.04
N GLY A 142 -1.21 -3.76 -7.46
CA GLY A 142 0.12 -4.13 -7.96
C GLY A 142 0.27 -5.64 -8.06
N VAL A 143 0.56 -6.14 -9.26
CA VAL A 143 0.78 -7.56 -9.55
C VAL A 143 2.21 -7.77 -9.98
N ASN A 144 2.85 -8.83 -9.49
CA ASN A 144 4.14 -9.31 -9.95
C ASN A 144 3.94 -10.55 -10.82
N TRP A 145 4.88 -10.86 -11.71
CA TRP A 145 4.81 -12.07 -12.54
C TRP A 145 4.58 -13.33 -11.72
N GLY A 146 5.30 -13.51 -10.61
CA GLY A 146 5.17 -14.67 -9.72
C GLY A 146 3.87 -14.73 -8.92
N SER A 147 3.03 -13.69 -8.94
CA SER A 147 1.73 -13.63 -8.27
C SER A 147 0.55 -13.62 -9.26
N LEU A 148 0.81 -13.81 -10.54
CA LEU A 148 -0.25 -13.99 -11.54
C LEU A 148 -0.98 -15.32 -11.27
N ASP A 149 -2.29 -15.29 -11.49
CA ASP A 149 -3.11 -16.49 -11.46
C ASP A 149 -2.69 -17.43 -12.60
N GLN A 150 -2.21 -18.62 -12.26
CA GLN A 150 -1.65 -19.55 -13.23
C GLN A 150 -2.70 -20.16 -14.16
N GLU A 151 -3.95 -20.30 -13.69
CA GLU A 151 -5.06 -20.78 -14.52
C GLU A 151 -5.43 -19.73 -15.56
N MET A 152 -5.57 -18.46 -15.14
CA MET A 152 -5.82 -17.35 -16.06
C MET A 152 -4.67 -17.15 -17.05
N LEU A 153 -3.41 -17.31 -16.60
CA LEU A 153 -2.25 -17.21 -17.48
C LEU A 153 -2.29 -18.29 -18.55
N LYS A 154 -2.59 -19.54 -18.18
CA LYS A 154 -2.72 -20.66 -19.11
C LYS A 154 -3.84 -20.41 -20.13
N GLU A 155 -5.03 -20.00 -19.69
CA GLU A 155 -6.15 -19.69 -20.59
C GLU A 155 -5.80 -18.57 -21.59
N LEU A 156 -5.06 -17.54 -21.15
CA LEU A 156 -4.64 -16.46 -22.04
C LEU A 156 -3.57 -16.92 -23.03
N MET A 157 -2.67 -17.81 -22.64
CA MET A 157 -1.67 -18.40 -23.53
C MET A 157 -2.33 -19.30 -24.58
N ASP A 158 -3.28 -20.15 -24.17
CA ASP A 158 -4.00 -21.05 -25.06
C ASP A 158 -4.88 -20.30 -26.09
N LYS A 159 -5.39 -19.12 -25.75
CA LYS A 159 -6.17 -18.25 -26.66
C LYS A 159 -5.31 -17.49 -27.68
N ASN A 160 -4.02 -17.34 -27.42
CA ASN A 160 -3.08 -16.63 -28.29
C ASN A 160 -2.13 -17.57 -29.07
N SER A 161 -2.33 -18.87 -28.98
CA SER A 161 -1.67 -19.91 -29.79
C SER A 161 -2.52 -20.29 -30.98
#